data_d176e5bbb3e2cd54ab99673d11e867b6
#
_entry.id   d176e5bbb3e2cd54ab99673d11e867b6
#
_cell.length_a   1.000
_cell.length_b   1.000
_cell.length_c   1.000
_cell.angle_alpha   90.00
_cell.angle_beta   90.00
_cell.angle_gamma   90.00
#
_symmetry.space_group_name_H-M   'P 1'
#
loop_
_entity.id
_entity.type
_entity.pdbx_description
1 polymer ?
#
loop_
_entity_poly.entity_id
_entity_poly.type
_entity_poly.pdbx_seq_one_letter_code
_entity_poly.pdbx_strand_id
1 'polypeptide(L)'
;NGVGKSSYFYDYLKLLEFYAFGNIKTLAKKINYDNGMLNYLDNTTNNKNNPNENYAREFLELFTILKGPQIGQGNYTNYTETDIQTTAKVFSGIKMKPNRDVIDSDTGIPMGYANVSQHNTDSKTFSNAFNNLTITGQSDEVGVKQEIDDYVEMVFAQEATAKAYVRKIYRYFVKSEWDQEVEDDIITPLSAQLIASDYDLLDVVKTLLESEHFYDEDDSD
;
A
#
# COMPACT_ATOMS: atom_id res chain seq x y z
N ASN A 1 11.85 18.90 -2.59
CA ASN A 1 11.53 18.40 -1.24
C ASN A 1 10.02 18.28 -1.05
N GLY A 2 9.39 17.29 -1.72
CA GLY A 2 7.96 17.05 -1.58
C GLY A 2 7.54 16.53 -0.19
N VAL A 3 8.46 15.99 0.60
CA VAL A 3 8.17 15.37 1.91
C VAL A 3 8.19 16.38 3.08
N GLY A 4 8.44 17.66 2.81
CA GLY A 4 8.46 18.71 3.82
C GLY A 4 9.81 18.86 4.53
N LYS A 5 9.86 18.69 5.85
CA LYS A 5 11.10 18.85 6.62
C LYS A 5 12.07 17.69 6.37
N SER A 6 13.38 17.95 6.38
CA SER A 6 14.42 16.92 6.23
C SER A 6 14.32 15.79 7.26
N SER A 7 13.80 16.09 8.47
CA SER A 7 13.54 15.07 9.49
C SER A 7 12.45 14.07 9.10
N TYR A 8 11.39 14.51 8.40
CA TYR A 8 10.34 13.61 7.91
C TYR A 8 10.87 12.70 6.79
N PHE A 9 11.72 13.25 5.92
CA PHE A 9 12.38 12.48 4.89
C PHE A 9 13.33 11.42 5.48
N TYR A 10 14.05 11.77 6.52
CA TYR A 10 14.90 10.83 7.25
C TYR A 10 14.06 9.69 7.87
N ASP A 11 12.96 10.01 8.55
CA ASP A 11 12.07 9.02 9.16
C ASP A 11 11.46 8.08 8.10
N TYR A 12 11.01 8.64 6.97
CA TYR A 12 10.52 7.87 5.82
C TYR A 12 11.57 6.88 5.28
N LEU A 13 12.82 7.34 5.07
CA LEU A 13 13.89 6.44 4.64
C LEU A 13 14.21 5.35 5.66
N LYS A 14 14.17 5.69 6.96
CA LYS A 14 14.34 4.69 8.03
C LYS A 14 13.23 3.66 8.06
N LEU A 15 12.00 4.05 7.79
CA LEU A 15 10.88 3.12 7.68
C LEU A 15 11.06 2.16 6.49
N LEU A 16 11.46 2.68 5.33
CA LEU A 16 11.77 1.85 4.17
C LEU A 16 12.95 0.90 4.42
N GLU A 17 14.02 1.38 5.06
CA GLU A 17 15.20 0.58 5.43
C GLU A 17 14.81 -0.56 6.38
N PHE A 18 13.96 -0.28 7.38
CA PHE A 18 13.51 -1.26 8.36
C PHE A 18 12.78 -2.46 7.71
N TYR A 19 11.98 -2.18 6.68
CA TYR A 19 11.21 -3.20 5.97
C TYR A 19 11.78 -3.61 4.61
N ALA A 20 13.02 -3.22 4.28
CA ALA A 20 13.61 -3.44 2.94
C ALA A 20 13.63 -4.92 2.52
N PHE A 21 13.84 -5.83 3.47
CA PHE A 21 13.80 -7.29 3.28
C PHE A 21 12.73 -7.97 4.13
N GLY A 22 11.72 -7.22 4.53
CA GLY A 22 10.69 -7.70 5.42
C GLY A 22 9.32 -7.75 4.76
N ASN A 23 8.31 -7.71 5.62
CA ASN A 23 6.91 -7.82 5.23
C ASN A 23 6.38 -6.51 4.65
N ILE A 24 6.07 -6.51 3.33
CA ILE A 24 5.60 -5.33 2.61
C ILE A 24 4.16 -4.93 3.02
N LYS A 25 3.34 -5.87 3.44
CA LYS A 25 2.00 -5.59 3.95
C LYS A 25 2.07 -4.82 5.27
N THR A 26 2.99 -5.20 6.16
CA THR A 26 3.26 -4.45 7.39
C THR A 26 3.79 -3.05 7.08
N LEU A 27 4.72 -2.91 6.12
CA LEU A 27 5.13 -1.58 5.65
C LEU A 27 3.95 -0.76 5.15
N ALA A 28 3.04 -1.35 4.37
CA ALA A 28 1.84 -0.66 3.87
C ALA A 28 0.92 -0.18 5.00
N LYS A 29 0.82 -0.90 6.12
CA LYS A 29 0.12 -0.44 7.33
C LYS A 29 0.84 0.76 7.97
N LYS A 30 2.15 0.66 8.16
CA LYS A 30 2.97 1.68 8.85
C LYS A 30 3.09 2.99 8.06
N ILE A 31 3.19 2.92 6.73
CA ILE A 31 3.38 4.11 5.89
C ILE A 31 2.17 5.06 5.92
N ASN A 32 0.97 4.55 6.28
CA ASN A 32 -0.21 5.37 6.46
C ASN A 32 -0.09 6.35 7.63
N TYR A 33 0.90 6.15 8.52
CA TYR A 33 1.23 7.04 9.62
C TYR A 33 2.57 7.75 9.45
N ASP A 34 3.28 7.55 8.33
CA ASP A 34 4.53 8.27 8.08
C ASP A 34 4.30 9.77 7.91
N ASN A 35 4.96 10.59 8.72
CA ASN A 35 4.79 12.04 8.71
C ASN A 35 5.15 12.67 7.36
N GLY A 36 6.14 12.10 6.66
CA GLY A 36 6.56 12.56 5.35
C GLY A 36 5.49 12.30 4.29
N MET A 37 4.96 11.08 4.24
CA MET A 37 3.92 10.68 3.28
C MET A 37 2.59 11.40 3.55
N LEU A 38 2.18 11.53 4.80
CA LEU A 38 1.00 12.30 5.20
C LEU A 38 1.08 13.77 4.74
N ASN A 39 2.28 14.36 4.77
CA ASN A 39 2.49 15.72 4.28
C ASN A 39 2.62 15.79 2.76
N TYR A 40 3.32 14.84 2.15
CA TYR A 40 3.59 14.83 0.70
C TYR A 40 2.33 14.68 -0.13
N LEU A 41 1.39 13.83 0.32
CA LEU A 41 0.14 13.54 -0.36
C LEU A 41 -1.08 14.24 0.27
N ASP A 42 -0.84 15.26 1.09
CA ASP A 42 -1.87 16.12 1.70
C ASP A 42 -2.91 15.39 2.55
N ASN A 43 -2.62 14.18 3.05
CA ASN A 43 -3.58 13.47 3.91
C ASN A 43 -3.82 14.20 5.24
N THR A 44 -2.90 15.08 5.65
CA THR A 44 -3.08 15.93 6.84
C THR A 44 -4.30 16.85 6.74
N THR A 45 -4.78 17.16 5.53
CA THR A 45 -5.99 17.97 5.30
C THR A 45 -7.26 17.12 5.25
N ASN A 46 -7.12 15.79 5.04
CA ASN A 46 -8.22 14.87 4.94
C ASN A 46 -8.99 14.74 6.27
N ASN A 47 -10.31 15.01 6.24
CA ASN A 47 -11.16 14.89 7.41
C ASN A 47 -12.60 14.50 7.00
N LYS A 48 -13.40 14.07 7.98
CA LYS A 48 -14.75 13.56 7.75
C LYS A 48 -15.72 14.52 7.02
N ASN A 49 -15.50 15.82 7.15
CA ASN A 49 -16.37 16.84 6.52
C ASN A 49 -15.87 17.26 5.13
N ASN A 50 -14.60 17.03 4.85
CA ASN A 50 -13.96 17.35 3.58
C ASN A 50 -12.91 16.25 3.26
N PRO A 51 -13.36 15.07 2.77
CA PRO A 51 -12.47 14.01 2.39
C PRO A 51 -11.52 14.46 1.27
N ASN A 52 -10.23 14.13 1.40
CA ASN A 52 -9.20 14.37 0.39
C ASN A 52 -8.79 13.02 -0.20
N GLU A 53 -9.04 12.85 -1.49
CA GLU A 53 -8.83 11.59 -2.20
C GLU A 53 -7.37 11.37 -2.65
N ASN A 54 -6.52 12.39 -2.58
CA ASN A 54 -5.17 12.32 -3.15
C ASN A 54 -4.37 11.14 -2.58
N TYR A 55 -4.27 11.05 -1.26
CA TYR A 55 -3.57 9.94 -0.61
C TYR A 55 -4.21 8.58 -0.93
N ALA A 56 -5.54 8.51 -0.89
CA ALA A 56 -6.30 7.30 -1.18
C ALA A 56 -6.04 6.79 -2.60
N ARG A 57 -6.01 7.69 -3.56
CA ARG A 57 -5.74 7.42 -4.97
C ARG A 57 -4.33 6.85 -5.14
N GLU A 58 -3.33 7.54 -4.62
CA GLU A 58 -1.92 7.10 -4.72
C GLU A 58 -1.68 5.76 -4.00
N PHE A 59 -2.35 5.54 -2.87
CA PHE A 59 -2.26 4.26 -2.15
C PHE A 59 -2.72 3.09 -3.01
N LEU A 60 -3.84 3.21 -3.71
CA LEU A 60 -4.35 2.18 -4.62
C LEU A 60 -3.57 2.14 -5.94
N GLU A 61 -3.33 3.30 -6.58
CA GLU A 61 -2.80 3.38 -7.94
C GLU A 61 -1.30 3.13 -8.04
N LEU A 62 -0.51 3.53 -7.05
CA LEU A 62 0.95 3.45 -7.13
C LEU A 62 1.55 2.51 -6.10
N PHE A 63 0.98 2.44 -4.89
CA PHE A 63 1.65 1.76 -3.79
C PHE A 63 1.20 0.32 -3.62
N THR A 64 -0.04 -0.03 -4.02
CA THR A 64 -0.59 -1.35 -3.77
C THR A 64 -1.11 -2.03 -5.04
N ILE A 65 -2.44 -2.06 -5.25
CA ILE A 65 -3.12 -2.95 -6.20
C ILE A 65 -2.96 -2.54 -7.68
N LEU A 66 -2.62 -1.28 -7.97
CA LEU A 66 -2.60 -0.67 -9.30
C LEU A 66 -3.98 -0.67 -9.99
N LYS A 67 -4.10 0.05 -11.12
CA LYS A 67 -5.40 0.24 -11.80
C LYS A 67 -5.98 -1.04 -12.41
N GLY A 68 -5.16 -1.82 -13.09
CA GLY A 68 -5.65 -2.82 -14.01
C GLY A 68 -6.32 -2.20 -15.25
N PRO A 69 -6.88 -2.99 -16.15
CA PRO A 69 -7.63 -2.53 -17.31
C PRO A 69 -8.79 -1.59 -16.94
N GLN A 70 -8.98 -0.54 -17.74
CA GLN A 70 -10.11 0.37 -17.57
C GLN A 70 -11.39 -0.26 -18.09
N ILE A 71 -12.46 -0.23 -17.28
CA ILE A 71 -13.79 -0.79 -17.62
C ILE A 71 -14.88 0.29 -17.71
N GLY A 72 -14.55 1.53 -17.40
CA GLY A 72 -15.47 2.69 -17.48
C GLY A 72 -14.72 3.96 -17.07
N GLN A 73 -15.39 5.10 -17.17
CA GLN A 73 -14.78 6.38 -16.77
C GLN A 73 -14.48 6.37 -15.25
N GLY A 74 -13.20 6.47 -14.88
CA GLY A 74 -12.74 6.40 -13.48
C GLY A 74 -12.82 5.02 -12.84
N ASN A 75 -13.29 3.98 -13.57
CA ASN A 75 -13.43 2.63 -13.07
C ASN A 75 -12.45 1.68 -13.76
N TYR A 76 -11.80 0.84 -12.96
CA TYR A 76 -10.81 -0.14 -13.38
C TYR A 76 -11.20 -1.52 -12.85
N THR A 77 -10.57 -2.56 -13.35
CA THR A 77 -10.84 -3.94 -12.88
C THR A 77 -10.49 -4.14 -11.42
N ASN A 78 -9.48 -3.42 -10.91
CA ASN A 78 -8.96 -3.60 -9.57
C ASN A 78 -9.65 -2.72 -8.52
N TYR A 79 -10.21 -1.58 -8.90
CA TYR A 79 -10.99 -0.69 -8.04
C TYR A 79 -11.81 0.29 -8.86
N THR A 80 -12.77 0.96 -8.22
CA THR A 80 -13.62 1.99 -8.81
C THR A 80 -13.33 3.36 -8.17
N GLU A 81 -13.84 4.43 -8.79
CA GLU A 81 -13.78 5.78 -8.22
C GLU A 81 -14.48 5.84 -6.84
N THR A 82 -15.56 5.07 -6.67
CA THR A 82 -16.24 4.97 -5.36
C THR A 82 -15.33 4.34 -4.30
N ASP A 83 -14.46 3.39 -4.68
CA ASP A 83 -13.50 2.80 -3.73
C ASP A 83 -12.46 3.82 -3.28
N ILE A 84 -12.01 4.72 -4.18
CA ILE A 84 -11.11 5.83 -3.80
C ILE A 84 -11.78 6.75 -2.79
N GLN A 85 -13.04 7.15 -3.04
CA GLN A 85 -13.80 7.99 -2.12
C GLN A 85 -14.02 7.32 -0.76
N THR A 86 -14.27 6.01 -0.78
CA THR A 86 -14.41 5.20 0.42
C THR A 86 -13.09 5.08 1.18
N THR A 87 -11.99 4.88 0.48
CA THR A 87 -10.63 4.86 1.03
C THR A 87 -10.25 6.20 1.67
N ALA A 88 -10.64 7.32 1.04
CA ALA A 88 -10.41 8.64 1.64
C ALA A 88 -11.12 8.79 3.01
N LYS A 89 -12.29 8.16 3.19
CA LYS A 89 -12.97 8.13 4.50
C LYS A 89 -12.22 7.28 5.52
N VAL A 90 -11.63 6.13 5.09
CA VAL A 90 -10.77 5.30 5.96
C VAL A 90 -9.57 6.11 6.47
N PHE A 91 -8.89 6.86 5.59
CA PHE A 91 -7.72 7.65 5.94
C PHE A 91 -8.04 9.03 6.52
N SER A 92 -9.33 9.40 6.68
CA SER A 92 -9.73 10.68 7.26
C SER A 92 -9.28 10.78 8.72
N GLY A 93 -8.83 11.97 9.11
CA GLY A 93 -8.38 12.22 10.49
C GLY A 93 -6.98 11.68 10.83
N ILE A 94 -6.28 10.99 9.92
CA ILE A 94 -4.88 10.64 10.14
C ILE A 94 -4.02 11.87 9.89
N LYS A 95 -3.27 12.28 10.90
CA LYS A 95 -2.55 13.56 10.93
C LYS A 95 -1.08 13.34 11.22
N MET A 96 -0.26 14.16 10.60
CA MET A 96 1.16 14.22 10.98
C MET A 96 1.35 14.82 12.37
N LYS A 97 2.46 14.46 13.03
CA LYS A 97 2.86 14.98 14.32
C LYS A 97 4.13 15.84 14.17
N PRO A 98 3.99 17.18 14.10
CA PRO A 98 5.12 18.06 13.74
C PRO A 98 6.30 18.03 14.72
N ASN A 99 6.08 17.76 16.00
CA ASN A 99 7.12 17.63 17.03
C ASN A 99 7.72 16.22 17.13
N ARG A 100 7.19 15.26 16.35
CA ARG A 100 7.72 13.88 16.26
C ARG A 100 7.81 13.15 17.61
N ASP A 101 6.88 13.41 18.52
CA ASP A 101 6.83 12.80 19.87
C ASP A 101 5.93 11.55 19.96
N VAL A 102 5.23 11.21 18.87
CA VAL A 102 4.54 9.93 18.73
C VAL A 102 5.49 8.95 18.04
N ILE A 103 5.83 7.88 18.74
CA ILE A 103 6.82 6.90 18.29
C ILE A 103 6.12 5.56 18.05
N ASP A 104 6.36 4.96 16.90
CA ASP A 104 5.94 3.60 16.63
C ASP A 104 6.73 2.61 17.49
N SER A 105 6.02 1.79 18.28
CA SER A 105 6.63 0.86 19.23
C SER A 105 7.47 -0.24 18.59
N ASP A 106 7.15 -0.60 17.35
CA ASP A 106 7.80 -1.73 16.66
C ASP A 106 9.10 -1.28 15.99
N THR A 107 9.13 -0.07 15.45
CA THR A 107 10.25 0.45 14.67
C THR A 107 11.09 1.49 15.42
N GLY A 108 10.54 2.11 16.45
CA GLY A 108 11.17 3.26 17.13
C GLY A 108 11.18 4.55 16.30
N ILE A 109 10.43 4.58 15.19
CA ILE A 109 10.40 5.71 14.26
C ILE A 109 9.25 6.65 14.61
N PRO A 110 9.46 7.99 14.55
CA PRO A 110 8.39 8.96 14.72
C PRO A 110 7.28 8.82 13.67
N MET A 111 6.03 8.81 14.10
CA MET A 111 4.86 8.64 13.24
C MET A 111 3.78 9.71 13.49
N GLY A 112 2.77 9.74 12.63
CA GLY A 112 1.53 10.48 12.80
C GLY A 112 0.60 9.82 13.81
N TYR A 113 -0.60 10.35 13.92
CA TYR A 113 -1.61 9.88 14.88
C TYR A 113 -3.03 9.98 14.30
N ALA A 114 -3.96 9.25 14.90
CA ALA A 114 -5.38 9.35 14.56
C ALA A 114 -6.05 10.49 15.37
N ASN A 115 -6.52 11.53 14.68
CA ASN A 115 -7.41 12.52 15.26
C ASN A 115 -8.86 12.05 15.11
N VAL A 116 -9.34 11.35 16.12
CA VAL A 116 -10.67 10.73 16.14
C VAL A 116 -11.81 11.73 15.87
N SER A 117 -11.68 12.97 16.34
CA SER A 117 -12.70 14.01 16.10
C SER A 117 -12.87 14.39 14.63
N GLN A 118 -11.86 14.12 13.81
CA GLN A 118 -11.82 14.38 12.36
C GLN A 118 -11.99 13.13 11.51
N HIS A 119 -11.99 11.94 12.14
CA HIS A 119 -12.19 10.67 11.45
C HIS A 119 -13.68 10.46 11.09
N ASN A 120 -13.94 9.82 9.94
CA ASN A 120 -15.27 9.39 9.54
C ASN A 120 -15.61 8.07 10.25
N THR A 121 -16.64 8.06 11.08
CA THR A 121 -17.05 6.91 11.90
C THR A 121 -18.12 6.03 11.25
N ASP A 122 -18.56 6.34 10.02
CA ASP A 122 -19.49 5.49 9.30
C ASP A 122 -18.79 4.21 8.83
N SER A 123 -19.54 3.11 8.66
CA SER A 123 -19.04 1.91 8.00
C SER A 123 -18.71 2.18 6.53
N LYS A 124 -17.64 1.58 6.02
CA LYS A 124 -17.12 1.78 4.67
C LYS A 124 -17.36 0.53 3.84
N THR A 125 -18.28 0.59 2.89
CA THR A 125 -18.57 -0.51 1.96
C THR A 125 -17.86 -0.27 0.65
N PHE A 126 -17.04 -1.21 0.24
CA PHE A 126 -16.29 -1.20 -1.02
C PHE A 126 -17.08 -1.87 -2.15
N SER A 127 -16.66 -1.64 -3.38
CA SER A 127 -17.30 -2.19 -4.58
C SER A 127 -17.12 -3.71 -4.72
N ASN A 128 -17.70 -4.26 -5.77
CA ASN A 128 -17.52 -5.65 -6.15
C ASN A 128 -16.05 -6.02 -6.43
N ALA A 129 -15.19 -5.05 -6.78
CA ALA A 129 -13.75 -5.28 -6.91
C ALA A 129 -13.11 -5.79 -5.60
N PHE A 130 -13.69 -5.45 -4.46
CA PHE A 130 -13.33 -5.93 -3.13
C PHE A 130 -14.44 -6.82 -2.52
N ASN A 131 -15.16 -7.57 -3.35
CA ASN A 131 -16.23 -8.50 -2.93
C ASN A 131 -17.35 -7.85 -2.09
N ASN A 132 -17.61 -6.56 -2.29
CA ASN A 132 -18.57 -5.77 -1.51
C ASN A 132 -18.30 -5.81 0.01
N LEU A 133 -17.02 -5.94 0.40
CA LEU A 133 -16.62 -5.99 1.79
C LEU A 133 -16.96 -4.67 2.51
N THR A 134 -17.45 -4.78 3.73
CA THR A 134 -17.72 -3.62 4.59
C THR A 134 -16.78 -3.65 5.80
N ILE A 135 -16.05 -2.54 5.98
CA ILE A 135 -15.23 -2.29 7.17
C ILE A 135 -16.06 -1.47 8.15
N THR A 136 -16.15 -1.93 9.38
CA THR A 136 -16.90 -1.24 10.43
C THR A 136 -16.18 0.03 10.84
N GLY A 137 -16.87 1.17 10.79
CA GLY A 137 -16.32 2.45 11.22
C GLY A 137 -16.04 2.49 12.72
N GLN A 138 -14.99 3.18 13.11
CA GLN A 138 -14.47 3.23 14.47
C GLN A 138 -14.49 4.65 15.04
N SER A 139 -14.55 4.77 16.38
CA SER A 139 -14.73 6.06 17.07
C SER A 139 -13.70 6.34 18.18
N ASP A 140 -12.67 5.51 18.28
CA ASP A 140 -11.53 5.70 19.19
C ASP A 140 -10.21 5.42 18.46
N GLU A 141 -9.09 5.79 19.04
CA GLU A 141 -7.78 5.75 18.39
C GLU A 141 -7.34 4.31 18.06
N VAL A 142 -7.61 3.36 18.93
CA VAL A 142 -7.25 1.94 18.74
C VAL A 142 -8.10 1.35 17.61
N GLY A 143 -9.39 1.64 17.61
CA GLY A 143 -10.32 1.19 16.58
C GLY A 143 -10.00 1.79 15.21
N VAL A 144 -9.66 3.09 15.13
CA VAL A 144 -9.24 3.72 13.85
C VAL A 144 -7.97 3.06 13.30
N LYS A 145 -7.02 2.68 14.17
CA LYS A 145 -5.85 1.91 13.72
C LYS A 145 -6.26 0.54 13.18
N GLN A 146 -7.14 -0.17 13.88
CA GLN A 146 -7.66 -1.45 13.41
C GLN A 146 -8.41 -1.32 12.08
N GLU A 147 -9.21 -0.27 11.89
CA GLU A 147 -9.92 0.00 10.64
C GLU A 147 -8.97 0.17 9.45
N ILE A 148 -7.83 0.86 9.65
CA ILE A 148 -6.79 1.00 8.63
C ILE A 148 -6.10 -0.33 8.37
N ASP A 149 -5.82 -1.10 9.42
CA ASP A 149 -5.22 -2.43 9.29
C ASP A 149 -6.14 -3.38 8.52
N ASP A 150 -7.45 -3.39 8.81
CA ASP A 150 -8.47 -4.17 8.09
C ASP A 150 -8.58 -3.74 6.62
N TYR A 151 -8.49 -2.44 6.34
CA TYR A 151 -8.45 -1.92 4.98
C TYR A 151 -7.21 -2.42 4.20
N VAL A 152 -6.04 -2.38 4.81
CA VAL A 152 -4.82 -2.90 4.18
C VAL A 152 -4.94 -4.41 3.95
N GLU A 153 -5.45 -5.18 4.91
CA GLU A 153 -5.72 -6.62 4.74
C GLU A 153 -6.64 -6.88 3.54
N MET A 154 -7.72 -6.11 3.39
CA MET A 154 -8.64 -6.23 2.25
C MET A 154 -7.93 -6.00 0.91
N VAL A 155 -7.09 -4.96 0.81
CA VAL A 155 -6.34 -4.65 -0.41
C VAL A 155 -5.30 -5.74 -0.71
N PHE A 156 -4.62 -6.24 0.31
CA PHE A 156 -3.60 -7.27 0.19
C PHE A 156 -4.18 -8.69 0.00
N ALA A 157 -5.46 -8.90 0.28
CA ALA A 157 -6.15 -10.13 -0.08
C ALA A 157 -6.42 -10.28 -1.59
N GLN A 158 -6.23 -9.20 -2.38
CA GLN A 158 -6.41 -9.25 -3.82
C GLN A 158 -5.14 -9.79 -4.51
N GLU A 159 -5.28 -10.81 -5.37
CA GLU A 159 -4.17 -11.36 -6.18
C GLU A 159 -3.47 -10.27 -7.00
N ALA A 160 -4.22 -9.29 -7.50
CA ALA A 160 -3.69 -8.15 -8.24
C ALA A 160 -2.64 -7.36 -7.45
N THR A 161 -2.75 -7.28 -6.11
CA THR A 161 -1.77 -6.64 -5.24
C THR A 161 -0.44 -7.40 -5.26
N ALA A 162 -0.47 -8.72 -5.09
CA ALA A 162 0.73 -9.54 -5.15
C ALA A 162 1.41 -9.46 -6.52
N LYS A 163 0.64 -9.57 -7.61
CA LYS A 163 1.15 -9.39 -8.97
C LYS A 163 1.77 -8.01 -9.18
N ALA A 164 1.18 -6.95 -8.62
CA ALA A 164 1.72 -5.60 -8.71
C ALA A 164 3.12 -5.49 -8.08
N TYR A 165 3.33 -6.10 -6.92
CA TYR A 165 4.65 -6.12 -6.27
C TYR A 165 5.66 -6.97 -7.02
N VAL A 166 5.29 -8.19 -7.42
CA VAL A 166 6.20 -9.09 -8.17
C VAL A 166 6.61 -8.46 -9.50
N ARG A 167 5.67 -7.85 -10.24
CA ARG A 167 5.99 -7.12 -11.49
C ARG A 167 6.96 -5.97 -11.26
N LYS A 168 6.86 -5.25 -10.13
CA LYS A 168 7.81 -4.18 -9.77
C LYS A 168 9.20 -4.75 -9.47
N ILE A 169 9.28 -5.88 -8.73
CA ILE A 169 10.51 -6.59 -8.43
C ILE A 169 11.15 -7.09 -9.73
N TYR A 170 10.38 -7.76 -10.58
CA TYR A 170 10.84 -8.26 -11.87
C TYR A 170 11.38 -7.13 -12.76
N ARG A 171 10.62 -6.03 -12.88
CA ARG A 171 11.04 -4.86 -13.66
C ARG A 171 12.33 -4.23 -13.16
N TYR A 172 12.55 -4.26 -11.86
CA TYR A 172 13.76 -3.69 -11.25
C TYR A 172 15.00 -4.56 -11.47
N PHE A 173 14.86 -5.88 -11.36
CA PHE A 173 16.01 -6.79 -11.37
C PHE A 173 16.28 -7.44 -12.72
N VAL A 174 15.26 -7.63 -13.57
CA VAL A 174 15.36 -8.41 -14.80
C VAL A 174 15.18 -7.51 -16.04
N LYS A 175 13.93 -7.21 -16.43
CA LYS A 175 13.66 -6.39 -17.62
C LYS A 175 12.37 -5.58 -17.49
N SER A 176 12.29 -4.47 -18.24
CA SER A 176 11.19 -3.52 -18.15
C SER A 176 9.89 -3.99 -18.82
N GLU A 177 10.01 -4.86 -19.82
CA GLU A 177 8.91 -5.41 -20.61
C GLU A 177 9.06 -6.94 -20.68
N TRP A 178 7.96 -7.65 -20.72
CA TRP A 178 7.90 -9.10 -20.82
C TRP A 178 6.62 -9.54 -21.54
N ASP A 179 6.61 -10.77 -22.03
CA ASP A 179 5.49 -11.39 -22.70
C ASP A 179 4.56 -12.15 -21.73
N GLN A 180 3.56 -12.84 -22.31
CA GLN A 180 2.59 -13.59 -21.52
C GLN A 180 3.20 -14.85 -20.88
N GLU A 181 4.23 -15.45 -21.47
CA GLU A 181 4.90 -16.61 -20.95
C GLU A 181 5.60 -16.28 -19.62
N VAL A 182 6.34 -15.20 -19.56
CA VAL A 182 6.94 -14.70 -18.30
C VAL A 182 5.85 -14.34 -17.27
N GLU A 183 4.72 -13.78 -17.71
CA GLU A 183 3.61 -13.50 -16.80
C GLU A 183 3.04 -14.78 -16.17
N ASP A 184 2.90 -15.85 -16.95
CA ASP A 184 2.31 -17.11 -16.51
C ASP A 184 3.31 -17.96 -15.72
N ASP A 185 4.57 -18.05 -16.16
CA ASP A 185 5.56 -18.99 -15.63
C ASP A 185 6.45 -18.39 -14.53
N ILE A 186 6.57 -17.06 -14.45
CA ILE A 186 7.42 -16.39 -13.47
C ILE A 186 6.59 -15.50 -12.53
N ILE A 187 5.83 -14.53 -13.08
CA ILE A 187 5.12 -13.53 -12.26
C ILE A 187 4.01 -14.19 -11.43
N THR A 188 3.21 -15.03 -12.04
CA THR A 188 2.07 -15.69 -11.36
C THR A 188 2.54 -16.63 -10.24
N PRO A 189 3.50 -17.56 -10.44
CA PRO A 189 4.02 -18.41 -9.36
C PRO A 189 4.68 -17.61 -8.22
N LEU A 190 5.49 -16.60 -8.53
CA LEU A 190 6.10 -15.73 -7.52
C LEU A 190 5.05 -14.94 -6.73
N SER A 191 3.96 -14.53 -7.39
CA SER A 191 2.84 -13.85 -6.71
C SER A 191 2.12 -14.79 -5.73
N ALA A 192 1.94 -16.06 -6.11
CA ALA A 192 1.39 -17.08 -5.22
C ALA A 192 2.32 -17.33 -4.02
N GLN A 193 3.63 -17.38 -4.24
CA GLN A 193 4.64 -17.48 -3.17
C GLN A 193 4.57 -16.27 -2.23
N LEU A 194 4.46 -15.05 -2.76
CA LEU A 194 4.34 -13.82 -1.97
C LEU A 194 3.09 -13.85 -1.07
N ILE A 195 1.96 -14.29 -1.59
CA ILE A 195 0.73 -14.48 -0.81
C ILE A 195 0.94 -15.53 0.29
N ALA A 196 1.54 -16.67 -0.05
CA ALA A 196 1.76 -17.78 0.88
C ALA A 196 2.71 -17.42 2.03
N SER A 197 3.67 -16.52 1.80
CA SER A 197 4.59 -15.97 2.83
C SER A 197 3.99 -14.78 3.60
N ASP A 198 2.70 -14.50 3.42
CA ASP A 198 2.05 -13.31 3.99
C ASP A 198 2.79 -12.00 3.63
N TYR A 199 3.26 -11.90 2.39
CA TYR A 199 3.94 -10.72 1.85
C TYR A 199 5.36 -10.47 2.40
N ASP A 200 6.08 -11.50 2.78
CA ASP A 200 7.53 -11.43 3.00
C ASP A 200 8.27 -11.38 1.65
N LEU A 201 9.04 -10.30 1.44
CA LEU A 201 9.71 -10.07 0.15
C LEU A 201 10.97 -10.92 -0.04
N LEU A 202 11.65 -11.30 1.04
CA LEU A 202 12.99 -11.88 0.95
C LEU A 202 13.01 -13.17 0.15
N ASP A 203 12.06 -14.07 0.41
CA ASP A 203 12.01 -15.36 -0.26
C ASP A 203 11.65 -15.24 -1.74
N VAL A 204 10.77 -14.31 -2.09
CA VAL A 204 10.40 -14.03 -3.50
C VAL A 204 11.59 -13.47 -4.27
N VAL A 205 12.31 -12.50 -3.68
CA VAL A 205 13.52 -11.93 -4.31
C VAL A 205 14.59 -12.99 -4.48
N LYS A 206 14.83 -13.85 -3.48
CA LYS A 206 15.78 -14.97 -3.59
C LYS A 206 15.39 -15.94 -4.71
N THR A 207 14.13 -16.39 -4.72
CA THR A 207 13.64 -17.31 -5.75
C THR A 207 13.87 -16.75 -7.16
N LEU A 208 13.58 -15.47 -7.37
CA LEU A 208 13.81 -14.80 -8.66
C LEU A 208 15.29 -14.74 -9.01
N LEU A 209 16.15 -14.29 -8.09
CA LEU A 209 17.58 -14.10 -8.34
C LEU A 209 18.38 -15.42 -8.43
N GLU A 210 17.85 -16.52 -7.90
CA GLU A 210 18.45 -17.87 -7.98
C GLU A 210 17.88 -18.71 -9.14
N SER A 211 16.88 -18.19 -9.89
CA SER A 211 16.27 -18.89 -11.01
C SER A 211 17.17 -18.95 -12.24
N GLU A 212 17.04 -19.98 -13.06
CA GLU A 212 17.70 -20.07 -14.36
C GLU A 212 17.33 -18.89 -15.24
N HIS A 213 16.05 -18.49 -15.24
CA HIS A 213 15.53 -17.33 -15.96
C HIS A 213 16.29 -16.01 -15.67
N PHE A 214 16.77 -15.81 -14.45
CA PHE A 214 17.56 -14.61 -14.11
C PHE A 214 18.94 -14.61 -14.75
N TYR A 215 19.51 -15.79 -15.04
CA TYR A 215 20.85 -15.99 -15.62
C TYR A 215 20.81 -16.31 -17.11
N ASP A 216 19.64 -16.31 -17.74
CA ASP A 216 19.51 -16.54 -19.17
C ASP A 216 20.07 -15.35 -19.96
N GLU A 217 21.28 -15.54 -20.51
CA GLU A 217 21.99 -14.51 -21.27
C GLU A 217 21.42 -14.31 -22.68
N ASP A 218 20.71 -15.32 -23.20
CA ASP A 218 20.28 -15.36 -24.61
C ASP A 218 18.80 -14.97 -24.78
N ASP A 219 18.05 -14.79 -23.68
CA ASP A 219 16.57 -14.56 -23.70
C ASP A 219 15.88 -15.56 -24.64
N SER A 220 16.34 -16.83 -24.58
CA SER A 220 15.99 -17.88 -25.53
C SER A 220 14.91 -18.84 -25.05
N ASP A 221 14.34 -18.60 -23.86
CA ASP A 221 13.29 -19.38 -23.24
C ASP A 221 11.89 -19.00 -23.72
#